data_6115418cea8ad5f16e5d3cc28061d611
#
_entry.id   6115418cea8ad5f16e5d3cc28061d611
#
_cell.length_a   1.000
_cell.length_b   1.000
_cell.length_c   1.000
_cell.angle_alpha   90.00
_cell.angle_beta   90.00
_cell.angle_gamma   90.00
#
_symmetry.space_group_name_H-M   'P 1'
#
loop_
_entity.id
_entity.type
_entity.pdbx_description
1 polymer ?
#
loop_
_entity_poly.entity_id
_entity_poly.type
_entity_poly.pdbx_seq_one_letter_code
_entity_poly.pdbx_strand_id
1 'polypeptide(L)'
;MPSPIPTAIHDQKYISLTTFRKNGIGVATPVWFGEQDDRLYVMTRNNMGKTKRIRNNPQVKVAPCTIRGKVTGPEFGGTARLLPPEDWPRARKTITRKYLLAKLSSPFSRADAFMEISFE
;
A
#
# COMPACT_ATOMS: atom_id res chain seq x y z
N MET A 1 13.86 7.38 12.59
CA MET A 1 12.47 7.83 12.39
C MET A 1 12.07 7.70 10.93
N PRO A 2 10.83 7.32 10.64
CA PRO A 2 10.42 7.28 9.25
C PRO A 2 10.38 8.68 8.64
N SER A 3 10.70 8.75 7.37
CA SER A 3 10.63 10.01 6.63
C SER A 3 9.18 10.36 6.31
N PRO A 4 8.88 11.65 6.07
CA PRO A 4 7.54 12.04 5.64
C PRO A 4 7.15 11.39 4.32
N ILE A 5 5.85 11.33 4.05
CA ILE A 5 5.36 10.83 2.77
C ILE A 5 5.84 11.77 1.67
N PRO A 6 6.47 11.25 0.60
CA PRO A 6 6.91 12.10 -0.50
C PRO A 6 5.74 12.86 -1.11
N THR A 7 5.99 14.12 -1.45
CA THR A 7 4.96 15.00 -2.03
C THR A 7 4.33 14.39 -3.28
N ALA A 8 5.11 13.69 -4.10
CA ALA A 8 4.60 13.06 -5.32
C ALA A 8 3.61 11.94 -5.05
N ILE A 9 3.61 11.36 -3.84
CA ILE A 9 2.70 10.29 -3.43
C ILE A 9 1.45 10.86 -2.76
N HIS A 10 1.62 11.98 -2.05
CA HIS A 10 0.55 12.58 -1.26
C HIS A 10 -0.67 12.90 -2.14
N ASP A 11 -1.86 12.54 -1.67
CA ASP A 11 -3.16 12.78 -2.32
C ASP A 11 -3.35 12.09 -3.68
N GLN A 12 -2.48 11.16 -4.07
CA GLN A 12 -2.73 10.36 -5.26
C GLN A 12 -3.84 9.34 -4.99
N LYS A 13 -4.57 8.96 -6.04
CA LYS A 13 -5.62 7.94 -5.92
C LYS A 13 -5.05 6.53 -5.84
N TYR A 14 -3.99 6.28 -6.58
CA TYR A 14 -3.39 4.96 -6.70
C TYR A 14 -1.89 5.08 -6.61
N ILE A 15 -1.26 4.05 -6.07
CA ILE A 15 0.18 3.90 -6.13
C ILE A 15 0.52 2.56 -6.76
N SER A 16 1.65 2.54 -7.47
CA SER A 16 2.25 1.31 -7.94
C SER A 16 3.11 0.78 -6.81
N LEU A 17 2.70 -0.32 -6.22
CA LEU A 17 3.44 -0.95 -5.14
C LEU A 17 4.26 -2.09 -5.73
N THR A 18 5.59 -1.98 -5.65
CA THR A 18 6.51 -3.01 -6.10
C THR A 18 7.00 -3.80 -4.91
N THR A 19 6.75 -5.11 -4.94
CA THR A 19 7.27 -6.06 -3.96
C THR A 19 8.22 -7.00 -4.67
N PHE A 20 9.11 -7.68 -3.94
CA PHE A 20 10.20 -8.42 -4.55
C PHE A 20 10.11 -9.91 -4.28
N ARG A 21 10.31 -10.70 -5.34
CA ARG A 21 10.44 -12.15 -5.25
C ARG A 21 11.78 -12.51 -4.61
N LYS A 22 11.92 -13.76 -4.21
CA LYS A 22 13.16 -14.25 -3.60
C LYS A 22 14.37 -14.06 -4.50
N ASN A 23 14.17 -14.09 -5.83
CA ASN A 23 15.25 -13.88 -6.79
C ASN A 23 15.54 -12.40 -7.07
N GLY A 24 14.88 -11.49 -6.37
CA GLY A 24 15.10 -10.06 -6.52
C GLY A 24 14.26 -9.37 -7.59
N ILE A 25 13.47 -10.12 -8.35
CA ILE A 25 12.63 -9.53 -9.40
C ILE A 25 11.45 -8.82 -8.77
N GLY A 26 11.25 -7.54 -9.13
CA GLY A 26 10.13 -6.74 -8.65
C GLY A 26 8.83 -7.07 -9.36
N VAL A 27 7.72 -7.04 -8.61
CA VAL A 27 6.37 -7.21 -9.16
C VAL A 27 5.55 -6.01 -8.72
N ALA A 28 5.11 -5.20 -9.67
CA ALA A 28 4.35 -3.98 -9.41
C ALA A 28 2.86 -4.21 -9.57
N THR A 29 2.07 -3.67 -8.65
CA THR A 29 0.62 -3.70 -8.72
C THR A 29 0.05 -2.35 -8.32
N PRO A 30 -1.01 -1.84 -9.02
CA PRO A 30 -1.69 -0.64 -8.56
C PRO A 30 -2.56 -0.98 -7.36
N VAL A 31 -2.52 -0.13 -6.34
CA VAL A 31 -3.30 -0.34 -5.12
C VAL A 31 -3.86 0.99 -4.63
N TRP A 32 -4.97 0.91 -3.89
CA TRP A 32 -5.50 2.03 -3.13
C TRP A 32 -4.73 2.15 -1.82
N PHE A 33 -4.65 3.36 -1.30
CA PHE A 33 -3.94 3.59 -0.06
C PHE A 33 -4.55 4.75 0.74
N GLY A 34 -4.36 4.73 2.04
CA GLY A 34 -4.67 5.84 2.92
C GLY A 34 -3.41 6.37 3.55
N GLU A 35 -3.44 7.60 4.05
CA GLU A 35 -2.30 8.26 4.65
C GLU A 35 -2.63 8.68 6.07
N GLN A 36 -1.74 8.37 7.02
CA GLN A 36 -1.85 8.83 8.40
C GLN A 36 -0.48 8.75 9.06
N ASP A 37 -0.09 9.81 9.77
CA ASP A 37 1.16 9.85 10.56
C ASP A 37 2.40 9.49 9.72
N ASP A 38 2.46 10.05 8.50
CA ASP A 38 3.56 9.85 7.55
C ASP A 38 3.74 8.39 7.10
N ARG A 39 2.67 7.61 7.16
CA ARG A 39 2.65 6.23 6.71
C ARG A 39 1.51 6.01 5.74
N LEU A 40 1.70 5.03 4.85
CA LEU A 40 0.66 4.59 3.94
C LEU A 40 0.06 3.29 4.47
N TYR A 41 -1.25 3.15 4.29
CA TYR A 41 -1.97 1.93 4.65
C TYR A 41 -2.63 1.38 3.41
N VAL A 42 -2.44 0.07 3.17
CA VAL A 42 -2.96 -0.63 1.99
C VAL A 42 -3.75 -1.84 2.47
N MET A 43 -4.96 -2.03 1.92
CA MET A 43 -5.69 -3.25 2.22
C MET A 43 -5.51 -4.26 1.08
N THR A 44 -5.42 -5.53 1.43
CA THR A 44 -5.17 -6.61 0.50
C THR A 44 -5.75 -7.90 1.05
N ARG A 45 -5.44 -9.02 0.40
CA ARG A 45 -5.81 -10.34 0.89
C ARG A 45 -4.58 -11.08 1.36
N ASN A 46 -4.77 -11.89 2.39
CA ASN A 46 -3.68 -12.63 3.02
C ASN A 46 -3.01 -13.64 2.06
N ASN A 47 -3.76 -14.14 1.09
CA ASN A 47 -3.26 -15.14 0.13
C ASN A 47 -2.72 -14.52 -1.17
N MET A 48 -2.65 -13.20 -1.27
CA MET A 48 -2.11 -12.55 -2.47
C MET A 48 -0.60 -12.68 -2.55
N GLY A 49 -0.09 -12.69 -3.80
CA GLY A 49 1.35 -12.80 -4.02
C GLY A 49 2.14 -11.69 -3.35
N LYS A 50 1.63 -10.43 -3.40
CA LYS A 50 2.33 -9.31 -2.74
C LYS A 50 2.45 -9.49 -1.24
N THR A 51 1.44 -10.07 -0.59
CA THR A 51 1.49 -10.36 0.84
C THR A 51 2.59 -11.38 1.16
N LYS A 52 2.67 -12.43 0.36
CA LYS A 52 3.72 -13.45 0.52
C LYS A 52 5.10 -12.86 0.29
N ARG A 53 5.25 -12.00 -0.72
CA ARG A 53 6.54 -11.37 -1.01
C ARG A 53 7.00 -10.48 0.13
N ILE A 54 6.08 -9.72 0.74
CA ILE A 54 6.41 -8.84 1.87
C ILE A 54 6.84 -9.64 3.09
N ARG A 55 6.24 -10.81 3.33
CA ARG A 55 6.69 -11.68 4.43
C ARG A 55 8.13 -12.14 4.25
N ASN A 56 8.56 -12.34 3.01
CA ASN A 56 9.92 -12.75 2.71
C ASN A 56 10.88 -11.58 2.61
N ASN A 57 10.42 -10.43 2.09
CA ASN A 57 11.23 -9.25 1.91
C ASN A 57 10.37 -8.01 2.13
N PRO A 58 10.55 -7.29 3.27
CA PRO A 58 9.74 -6.12 3.58
C PRO A 58 10.07 -4.88 2.76
N GLN A 59 11.16 -4.90 2.00
CA GLN A 59 11.53 -3.75 1.17
C GLN A 59 10.55 -3.62 0.00
N VAL A 60 10.07 -2.39 -0.23
CA VAL A 60 9.13 -2.10 -1.30
C VAL A 60 9.55 -0.82 -2.01
N LYS A 61 8.98 -0.62 -3.21
CA LYS A 61 9.07 0.66 -3.90
C LYS A 61 7.68 1.14 -4.22
N VAL A 62 7.50 2.45 -4.16
CA VAL A 62 6.19 3.09 -4.31
C VAL A 62 6.34 4.24 -5.31
N ALA A 63 5.43 4.31 -6.28
CA ALA A 63 5.38 5.41 -7.23
C ALA A 63 3.91 5.79 -7.49
N PRO A 64 3.62 7.07 -7.81
CA PRO A 64 2.27 7.42 -8.21
C PRO A 64 1.92 6.75 -9.53
N CYS A 65 0.67 6.32 -9.67
CA CYS A 65 0.26 5.65 -10.91
C CYS A 65 -1.23 5.86 -11.19
N THR A 66 -1.64 5.45 -12.41
CA THR A 66 -3.05 5.40 -12.78
C THR A 66 -3.67 4.10 -12.28
N ILE A 67 -5.00 4.00 -12.41
CA ILE A 67 -5.73 2.78 -12.04
C ILE A 67 -5.22 1.55 -12.80
N ARG A 68 -4.67 1.75 -14.00
CA ARG A 68 -4.12 0.67 -14.81
C ARG A 68 -2.67 0.35 -14.49
N GLY A 69 -2.09 1.07 -13.53
CA GLY A 69 -0.70 0.83 -13.12
C GLY A 69 0.35 1.61 -13.89
N LYS A 70 -0.06 2.55 -14.75
CA LYS A 70 0.91 3.40 -15.46
C LYS A 70 1.54 4.37 -14.48
N VAL A 71 2.85 4.28 -14.29
CA VAL A 71 3.59 5.15 -13.37
C VAL A 71 3.62 6.57 -13.92
N THR A 72 3.29 7.54 -13.08
CA THR A 72 3.16 8.95 -13.46
C THR A 72 4.17 9.87 -12.76
N GLY A 73 5.05 9.32 -11.93
CA GLY A 73 6.03 10.12 -11.21
C GLY A 73 7.17 9.26 -10.66
N PRO A 74 8.02 9.86 -9.81
CA PRO A 74 9.20 9.17 -9.30
C PRO A 74 8.87 8.02 -8.35
N GLU A 75 9.79 7.09 -8.23
CA GLU A 75 9.70 5.92 -7.37
C GLU A 75 10.48 6.17 -6.07
N PHE A 76 9.91 5.75 -4.95
CA PHE A 76 10.51 5.91 -3.63
C PHE A 76 10.62 4.56 -2.93
N GLY A 77 11.72 4.34 -2.22
CA GLY A 77 11.92 3.16 -1.40
C GLY A 77 11.23 3.27 -0.05
N GLY A 78 10.74 2.15 0.44
CA GLY A 78 10.12 2.09 1.76
C GLY A 78 10.15 0.69 2.32
N THR A 79 9.58 0.55 3.51
CA THR A 79 9.46 -0.74 4.20
C THR A 79 7.99 -1.01 4.49
N ALA A 80 7.53 -2.20 4.13
CA ALA A 80 6.15 -2.63 4.36
C ALA A 80 6.10 -3.62 5.51
N ARG A 81 5.04 -3.53 6.28
CA ARG A 81 4.80 -4.41 7.43
C ARG A 81 3.33 -4.84 7.40
N LEU A 82 3.08 -6.14 7.54
CA LEU A 82 1.71 -6.63 7.70
C LEU A 82 1.24 -6.30 9.11
N LEU A 83 0.05 -5.72 9.22
CA LEU A 83 -0.49 -5.31 10.51
C LEU A 83 -1.15 -6.48 11.20
N PRO A 84 -1.04 -6.56 12.56
CA PRO A 84 -1.82 -7.52 13.33
C PRO A 84 -3.31 -7.15 13.27
N PRO A 85 -4.22 -8.13 13.48
CA PRO A 85 -5.66 -7.88 13.38
C PRO A 85 -6.19 -6.75 14.25
N GLU A 86 -5.59 -6.49 15.40
CA GLU A 86 -6.02 -5.41 16.29
C GLU A 86 -5.83 -4.02 15.69
N ASP A 87 -4.96 -3.88 14.67
CA ASP A 87 -4.71 -2.61 14.00
C ASP A 87 -5.54 -2.45 12.72
N TRP A 88 -6.26 -3.49 12.29
CA TRP A 88 -7.04 -3.44 11.06
C TRP A 88 -8.14 -2.37 11.06
N PRO A 89 -8.90 -2.16 12.15
CA PRO A 89 -9.94 -1.11 12.15
C PRO A 89 -9.37 0.28 11.90
N ARG A 90 -8.21 0.59 12.47
CA ARG A 90 -7.54 1.87 12.26
C ARG A 90 -7.10 2.04 10.80
N ALA A 91 -6.49 1.01 10.23
CA ALA A 91 -6.05 1.04 8.83
C ALA A 91 -7.25 1.16 7.88
N ARG A 92 -8.30 0.39 8.12
CA ARG A 92 -9.52 0.44 7.32
C ARG A 92 -10.15 1.83 7.35
N LYS A 93 -10.22 2.44 8.52
CA LYS A 93 -10.77 3.78 8.68
C LYS A 93 -9.97 4.81 7.91
N THR A 94 -8.64 4.71 7.95
CA THR A 94 -7.75 5.60 7.22
C THR A 94 -7.98 5.53 5.71
N ILE A 95 -8.12 4.32 5.19
CA ILE A 95 -8.35 4.09 3.75
C ILE A 95 -9.75 4.55 3.34
N THR A 96 -10.79 4.17 4.09
CA THR A 96 -12.16 4.52 3.73
C THR A 96 -12.43 6.01 3.82
N ARG A 97 -11.74 6.72 4.69
CA ARG A 97 -11.88 8.18 4.78
C ARG A 97 -11.47 8.84 3.46
N LYS A 98 -10.42 8.36 2.83
CA LYS A 98 -9.92 8.89 1.57
C LYS A 98 -10.85 8.54 0.40
N TYR A 99 -11.43 7.34 0.43
CA TYR A 99 -12.26 6.84 -0.66
C TYR A 99 -13.73 6.73 -0.22
N LEU A 100 -14.28 7.82 0.28
CA LEU A 100 -15.63 7.82 0.85
C LEU A 100 -16.69 7.23 -0.10
N LEU A 101 -16.62 7.57 -1.38
CA LEU A 101 -17.54 7.04 -2.37
C LEU A 101 -17.27 5.56 -2.68
N ALA A 102 -16.04 5.13 -2.52
CA ALA A 102 -15.66 3.75 -2.77
C ALA A 102 -16.18 2.79 -1.70
N LYS A 103 -16.66 3.30 -0.57
CA LYS A 103 -17.32 2.47 0.44
C LYS A 103 -18.48 1.68 -0.12
N LEU A 104 -19.11 2.21 -1.16
CA LEU A 104 -20.26 1.56 -1.79
C LEU A 104 -19.85 0.41 -2.69
N SER A 105 -18.57 0.28 -3.01
CA SER A 105 -18.10 -0.83 -3.84
C SER A 105 -17.50 -1.92 -2.96
N SER A 106 -17.67 -3.14 -3.39
CA SER A 106 -17.41 -4.33 -2.61
C SER A 106 -15.93 -4.69 -2.36
N PRO A 107 -14.88 -4.10 -2.99
CA PRO A 107 -13.51 -4.55 -2.73
C PRO A 107 -13.12 -4.49 -1.28
N PHE A 108 -13.68 -3.55 -0.52
CA PHE A 108 -13.33 -3.38 0.89
C PHE A 108 -13.84 -4.50 1.79
N SER A 109 -14.92 -5.19 1.38
CA SER A 109 -15.49 -6.26 2.20
C SER A 109 -14.69 -7.55 2.15
N ARG A 110 -13.79 -7.69 1.17
CA ARG A 110 -12.99 -8.89 0.97
C ARG A 110 -11.57 -8.80 1.51
N ALA A 111 -11.21 -7.63 2.05
CA ALA A 111 -9.87 -7.47 2.60
C ALA A 111 -9.73 -8.26 3.89
N ASP A 112 -8.72 -9.09 3.97
CA ASP A 112 -8.39 -9.85 5.17
C ASP A 112 -6.92 -9.68 5.57
N ALA A 113 -6.28 -8.63 5.04
CA ALA A 113 -4.93 -8.26 5.42
C ALA A 113 -4.72 -6.77 5.16
N PHE A 114 -3.94 -6.14 6.01
CA PHE A 114 -3.57 -4.73 5.87
C PHE A 114 -2.07 -4.60 6.03
N MET A 115 -1.47 -3.71 5.26
CA MET A 115 -0.06 -3.41 5.40
C MET A 115 0.16 -1.93 5.65
N GLU A 116 1.23 -1.63 6.36
CA GLU A 116 1.69 -0.28 6.64
C GLU A 116 3.01 -0.08 5.92
N ILE A 117 3.13 1.03 5.19
CA ILE A 117 4.35 1.36 4.47
C ILE A 117 4.93 2.63 5.08
N SER A 118 6.21 2.57 5.46
CA SER A 118 6.96 3.73 5.94
C SER A 118 8.10 4.01 4.98
N PHE A 119 8.44 5.29 4.85
CA PHE A 119 9.53 5.74 3.99
C PHE A 119 10.79 5.99 4.81
N GLU A 120 11.91 5.81 4.18
CA GLU A 120 13.23 6.00 4.82
C GLU A 120 13.87 7.32 4.44
#